data_09709ac8895d9264819384e328abb997
#
_entry.id   09709ac8895d9264819384e328abb997
#
_cell.length_a   1.000
_cell.length_b   1.000
_cell.length_c   1.000
_cell.angle_alpha   90.00
_cell.angle_beta   90.00
_cell.angle_gamma   90.00
#
_symmetry.space_group_name_H-M   'P 1'
#
loop_
_entity.id
_entity.type
_entity.pdbx_description
1 polymer ?
#
loop_
_entity_poly.entity_id
_entity_poly.type
_entity_poly.pdbx_seq_one_letter_code
_entity_poly.pdbx_strand_id
1 'polypeptide(L)'
;WPSDKFMLGLVSFLIGHVFYISGLISGIEFSLSWQVWVPLIILGSGMFLGLRSGLGRMQLPVLLYILVILIMSGTAWERHFQLELPQTYFAVWGAALFILSDALLAWNRFRVKFKSAQLFILGTYYTAQWALAISLSQSAAEQVS
;
A
#
# COMPACT_ATOMS: atom_id res chain seq x y z
N TRP A 1 3.09 16.71 -16.73
CA TRP A 1 4.28 15.93 -16.38
C TRP A 1 4.56 14.98 -17.53
N PRO A 2 5.81 14.90 -18.03
CA PRO A 2 6.17 13.91 -19.03
C PRO A 2 5.89 12.50 -18.49
N SER A 3 5.37 11.61 -19.33
CA SER A 3 5.04 10.23 -18.99
C SER A 3 6.20 9.47 -18.31
N ASP A 4 7.43 9.82 -18.71
CA ASP A 4 8.65 9.16 -18.24
C ASP A 4 8.94 9.42 -16.75
N LYS A 5 8.69 10.63 -16.24
CA LYS A 5 8.87 10.94 -14.80
C LYS A 5 7.83 10.26 -13.91
N PHE A 6 6.61 10.07 -14.41
CA PHE A 6 5.59 9.32 -13.68
C PHE A 6 5.96 7.84 -13.57
N MET A 7 6.45 7.24 -14.65
CA MET A 7 6.92 5.85 -14.64
C MET A 7 8.08 5.64 -13.66
N LEU A 8 9.05 6.55 -13.64
CA LEU A 8 10.15 6.49 -12.68
C LEU A 8 9.65 6.56 -11.24
N GLY A 9 8.71 7.45 -10.94
CA GLY A 9 8.05 7.53 -9.65
C GLY A 9 7.35 6.22 -9.27
N LEU A 10 6.58 5.64 -10.19
CA LEU A 10 5.87 4.39 -10.00
C LEU A 10 6.83 3.22 -9.70
N VAL A 11 7.93 3.11 -10.44
CA VAL A 11 8.95 2.08 -10.22
C VAL A 11 9.64 2.25 -8.87
N SER A 12 10.02 3.48 -8.49
CA SER A 12 10.64 3.76 -7.19
C SER A 12 9.72 3.38 -6.03
N PHE A 13 8.43 3.68 -6.17
CA PHE A 13 7.41 3.29 -5.20
C PHE A 13 7.24 1.78 -5.10
N LEU A 14 7.21 1.09 -6.25
CA LEU A 14 7.12 -0.36 -6.31
C LEU A 14 8.29 -1.02 -5.54
N ILE A 15 9.50 -0.52 -5.74
CA ILE A 15 10.70 -0.99 -5.02
C ILE A 15 10.53 -0.77 -3.51
N GLY A 16 10.06 0.41 -3.08
CA GLY A 16 9.78 0.69 -1.67
C GLY A 16 8.78 -0.29 -1.05
N HIS A 17 7.71 -0.63 -1.77
CA HIS A 17 6.72 -1.61 -1.31
C HIS A 17 7.28 -3.03 -1.19
N VAL A 18 8.19 -3.43 -2.08
CA VAL A 18 8.90 -4.72 -1.97
C VAL A 18 9.71 -4.80 -0.68
N PHE A 19 10.38 -3.72 -0.28
CA PHE A 19 11.08 -3.66 1.02
C PHE A 19 10.11 -3.76 2.21
N TYR A 20 8.96 -3.08 2.16
CA TYR A 20 7.94 -3.22 3.20
C TYR A 20 7.40 -4.64 3.29
N ILE A 21 7.06 -5.27 2.17
CA ILE A 21 6.60 -6.66 2.11
C ILE A 21 7.66 -7.59 2.73
N SER A 22 8.93 -7.42 2.37
CA SER A 22 10.03 -8.23 2.92
C SER A 22 10.13 -8.11 4.45
N GLY A 23 9.98 -6.90 5.00
CA GLY A 23 9.95 -6.70 6.45
C GLY A 23 8.71 -7.27 7.13
N LEU A 24 7.54 -7.14 6.49
CA LEU A 24 6.27 -7.62 7.04
C LEU A 24 6.13 -9.15 7.04
N ILE A 25 6.72 -9.84 6.07
CA ILE A 25 6.75 -11.32 6.00
C ILE A 25 7.70 -11.91 7.04
N SER A 26 8.69 -11.17 7.51
CA SER A 26 9.67 -11.68 8.47
C SER A 26 8.99 -12.12 9.77
N GLY A 27 9.19 -13.39 10.14
CA GLY A 27 8.65 -13.96 11.39
C GLY A 27 7.19 -14.37 11.37
N ILE A 28 6.57 -14.46 10.20
CA ILE A 28 5.22 -15.01 10.02
C ILE A 28 5.21 -16.11 8.96
N GLU A 29 4.22 -17.01 9.06
CA GLU A 29 3.92 -17.95 7.99
C GLU A 29 3.01 -17.28 6.96
N PHE A 30 3.28 -17.53 5.67
CA PHE A 30 2.41 -17.03 4.62
C PHE A 30 1.05 -17.72 4.67
N SER A 31 0.01 -16.97 4.91
CA SER A 31 -1.37 -17.47 4.90
C SER A 31 -2.25 -16.62 3.99
N LEU A 32 -3.35 -17.21 3.55
CA LEU A 32 -4.34 -16.55 2.69
C LEU A 32 -5.70 -16.57 3.40
N SER A 33 -5.80 -15.82 4.50
CA SER A 33 -7.04 -15.70 5.25
C SER A 33 -8.10 -14.99 4.40
N TRP A 34 -9.19 -15.67 4.08
CA TRP A 34 -10.23 -15.12 3.20
C TRP A 34 -10.81 -13.79 3.74
N GLN A 35 -10.85 -13.62 5.07
CA GLN A 35 -11.29 -12.39 5.73
C GLN A 35 -10.44 -11.17 5.36
N VAL A 36 -9.17 -11.38 5.03
CA VAL A 36 -8.22 -10.34 4.61
C VAL A 36 -8.26 -10.17 3.10
N TRP A 37 -8.08 -11.26 2.37
CA TRP A 37 -7.82 -11.19 0.94
C TRP A 37 -9.06 -10.89 0.10
N VAL A 38 -10.24 -11.40 0.50
CA VAL A 38 -11.48 -11.11 -0.26
C VAL A 38 -11.82 -9.61 -0.25
N PRO A 39 -11.86 -8.90 0.89
CA PRO A 39 -12.10 -7.45 0.89
C PRO A 39 -11.05 -6.67 0.11
N LEU A 40 -9.76 -7.03 0.21
CA LEU A 40 -8.69 -6.37 -0.53
C LEU A 40 -8.81 -6.55 -2.04
N ILE A 41 -9.15 -7.77 -2.51
CA ILE A 41 -9.38 -8.04 -3.92
C ILE A 41 -10.59 -7.25 -4.44
N ILE A 42 -11.67 -7.18 -3.68
CA ILE A 42 -12.85 -6.38 -4.04
C ILE A 42 -12.46 -4.90 -4.15
N LEU A 43 -11.72 -4.37 -3.18
CA LEU A 43 -11.26 -2.99 -3.15
C LEU A 43 -10.35 -2.68 -4.35
N GLY A 44 -9.33 -3.51 -4.60
CA GLY A 44 -8.39 -3.32 -5.71
C GLY A 44 -9.06 -3.45 -7.08
N SER A 45 -9.98 -4.41 -7.21
CA SER A 45 -10.77 -4.58 -8.44
C SER A 45 -11.68 -3.38 -8.70
N GLY A 46 -12.38 -2.89 -7.67
CA GLY A 46 -13.21 -1.71 -7.75
C GLY A 46 -12.42 -0.45 -8.13
N MET A 47 -11.24 -0.29 -7.52
CA MET A 47 -10.32 0.81 -7.85
C MET A 47 -9.83 0.72 -9.30
N PHE A 48 -9.37 -0.45 -9.75
CA PHE A 48 -8.92 -0.64 -11.13
C PHE A 48 -10.05 -0.39 -12.15
N LEU A 49 -11.22 -0.96 -11.92
CA LEU A 49 -12.40 -0.74 -12.78
C LEU A 49 -12.82 0.73 -12.81
N GLY A 50 -12.77 1.40 -11.67
CA GLY A 50 -13.04 2.83 -11.57
C GLY A 50 -12.07 3.70 -12.36
N LEU A 51 -10.80 3.31 -12.46
CA LEU A 51 -9.75 4.08 -13.13
C LEU A 51 -9.57 3.70 -14.61
N ARG A 52 -9.93 2.47 -15.03
CA ARG A 52 -9.54 1.88 -16.31
C ARG A 52 -9.82 2.76 -17.53
N SER A 53 -10.91 3.52 -17.52
CA SER A 53 -11.28 4.39 -18.64
C SER A 53 -10.34 5.60 -18.83
N GLY A 54 -9.64 6.02 -17.76
CA GLY A 54 -8.67 7.12 -17.77
C GLY A 54 -7.21 6.67 -17.93
N LEU A 55 -6.92 5.38 -17.85
CA LEU A 55 -5.55 4.86 -17.80
C LEU A 55 -4.85 4.78 -19.17
N GLY A 56 -5.58 4.61 -20.27
CA GLY A 56 -4.99 4.43 -21.60
C GLY A 56 -3.92 3.34 -21.60
N ARG A 57 -2.67 3.69 -21.97
CA ARG A 57 -1.51 2.77 -21.99
C ARG A 57 -0.97 2.41 -20.61
N MET A 58 -1.44 3.09 -19.55
CA MET A 58 -0.98 2.89 -18.17
C MET A 58 -1.75 1.78 -17.43
N GLN A 59 -2.64 1.04 -18.09
CA GLN A 59 -3.45 -0.01 -17.43
C GLN A 59 -2.60 -1.08 -16.77
N LEU A 60 -1.62 -1.64 -17.49
CA LEU A 60 -0.75 -2.68 -16.94
C LEU A 60 0.15 -2.19 -15.80
N PRO A 61 0.88 -1.06 -15.93
CA PRO A 61 1.64 -0.51 -14.81
C PRO A 61 0.81 -0.24 -13.56
N VAL A 62 -0.39 0.35 -13.71
CA VAL A 62 -1.28 0.65 -12.58
C VAL A 62 -1.87 -0.62 -11.97
N LEU A 63 -2.19 -1.63 -12.78
CA LEU A 63 -2.64 -2.92 -12.26
C LEU A 63 -1.55 -3.59 -11.40
N LEU A 64 -0.32 -3.65 -11.89
CA LEU A 64 0.82 -4.20 -11.14
C LEU A 64 1.05 -3.44 -9.83
N TYR A 65 0.92 -2.12 -9.87
CA TYR A 65 1.05 -1.28 -8.71
C TYR A 65 -0.06 -1.56 -7.67
N ILE A 66 -1.32 -1.67 -8.08
CA ILE A 66 -2.44 -2.04 -7.21
C ILE A 66 -2.17 -3.41 -6.57
N LEU A 67 -1.73 -4.41 -7.35
CA LEU A 67 -1.43 -5.74 -6.83
C LEU A 67 -0.36 -5.71 -5.73
N VAL A 68 0.71 -4.95 -5.91
CA VAL A 68 1.79 -4.85 -4.90
C VAL A 68 1.29 -4.18 -3.62
N ILE A 69 0.47 -3.13 -3.72
CA ILE A 69 -0.15 -2.48 -2.55
C ILE A 69 -1.08 -3.45 -1.81
N LEU A 70 -1.88 -4.23 -2.54
CA LEU A 70 -2.76 -5.23 -1.92
C LEU A 70 -1.96 -6.33 -1.21
N ILE A 71 -0.85 -6.80 -1.81
CA ILE A 71 0.04 -7.77 -1.18
C ILE A 71 0.64 -7.19 0.11
N MET A 72 1.16 -5.97 0.07
CA MET A 72 1.69 -5.30 1.26
C MET A 72 0.64 -5.18 2.35
N SER A 73 -0.57 -4.75 2.00
CA SER A 73 -1.66 -4.59 2.96
C SER A 73 -2.14 -5.92 3.52
N GLY A 74 -2.28 -6.94 2.67
CA GLY A 74 -2.63 -8.29 3.09
C GLY A 74 -1.61 -8.85 4.07
N THR A 75 -0.32 -8.69 3.78
CA THR A 75 0.78 -9.13 4.66
C THR A 75 0.75 -8.42 6.01
N ALA A 76 0.43 -7.12 6.04
CA ALA A 76 0.31 -6.36 7.28
C ALA A 76 -0.83 -6.89 8.17
N TRP A 77 -1.98 -7.22 7.58
CA TRP A 77 -3.11 -7.82 8.28
C TRP A 77 -2.82 -9.24 8.76
N GLU A 78 -2.24 -10.10 7.89
CA GLU A 78 -1.86 -11.47 8.28
C GLU A 78 -0.87 -11.45 9.43
N ARG A 79 0.12 -10.54 9.39
CA ARG A 79 1.07 -10.35 10.48
C ARG A 79 0.37 -9.97 11.78
N HIS A 80 -0.62 -9.08 11.73
CA HIS A 80 -1.37 -8.69 12.91
C HIS A 80 -2.14 -9.86 13.51
N PHE A 81 -2.82 -10.66 12.69
CA PHE A 81 -3.58 -11.82 13.15
C PHE A 81 -2.70 -12.95 13.69
N GLN A 82 -1.49 -13.12 13.18
CA GLN A 82 -0.59 -14.19 13.64
C GLN A 82 0.18 -13.82 14.91
N LEU A 83 0.62 -12.58 15.03
CA LEU A 83 1.45 -12.15 16.15
C LEU A 83 0.65 -11.57 17.30
N GLU A 84 -0.51 -10.97 17.06
CA GLU A 84 -1.38 -10.30 18.03
C GLU A 84 -0.66 -9.25 18.90
N LEU A 85 0.46 -8.70 18.40
CA LEU A 85 1.28 -7.73 19.12
C LEU A 85 0.76 -6.30 18.92
N PRO A 86 0.81 -5.44 19.94
CA PRO A 86 0.32 -4.05 19.82
C PRO A 86 0.95 -3.26 18.68
N GLN A 87 2.25 -3.46 18.40
CA GLN A 87 2.96 -2.77 17.31
C GLN A 87 2.48 -3.15 15.92
N THR A 88 1.88 -4.32 15.75
CA THR A 88 1.34 -4.74 14.44
C THR A 88 0.12 -3.93 14.00
N TYR A 89 -0.58 -3.28 14.94
CA TYR A 89 -1.63 -2.30 14.60
C TYR A 89 -1.09 -1.14 13.76
N PHE A 90 0.14 -0.69 14.03
CA PHE A 90 0.76 0.37 13.22
C PHE A 90 1.00 -0.06 11.78
N ALA A 91 1.32 -1.35 11.54
CA ALA A 91 1.42 -1.88 10.17
C ALA A 91 0.08 -1.86 9.44
N VAL A 92 -0.99 -2.29 10.11
CA VAL A 92 -2.35 -2.30 9.55
C VAL A 92 -2.82 -0.89 9.22
N TRP A 93 -2.70 0.05 10.16
CA TRP A 93 -3.06 1.46 9.93
C TRP A 93 -2.21 2.11 8.86
N GLY A 94 -0.90 1.83 8.85
CA GLY A 94 0.02 2.31 7.82
C GLY A 94 -0.39 1.82 6.43
N ALA A 95 -0.70 0.53 6.30
CA ALA A 95 -1.16 -0.06 5.04
C ALA A 95 -2.50 0.53 4.57
N ALA A 96 -3.46 0.73 5.48
CA ALA A 96 -4.75 1.35 5.16
C ALA A 96 -4.58 2.81 4.68
N LEU A 97 -3.74 3.59 5.36
CA LEU A 97 -3.42 4.97 4.95
C LEU A 97 -2.68 5.01 3.61
N PHE A 98 -1.84 4.01 3.32
CA PHE A 98 -1.18 3.88 2.03
C PHE A 98 -2.20 3.66 0.91
N ILE A 99 -3.11 2.69 1.08
CA ILE A 99 -4.20 2.45 0.11
C ILE A 99 -4.99 3.74 -0.14
N LEU A 100 -5.32 4.48 0.93
CA LEU A 100 -6.06 5.74 0.81
C LEU A 100 -5.26 6.80 0.04
N SER A 101 -3.98 6.98 0.37
CA SER A 101 -3.08 7.91 -0.33
C SER A 101 -3.01 7.62 -1.82
N ASP A 102 -2.81 6.36 -2.15
CA ASP A 102 -2.64 5.92 -3.53
C ASP A 102 -3.96 5.97 -4.32
N ALA A 103 -5.08 5.69 -3.66
CA ALA A 103 -6.41 5.89 -4.24
C ALA A 103 -6.64 7.37 -4.60
N LEU A 104 -6.31 8.27 -3.68
CA LEU A 104 -6.41 9.73 -3.91
C LEU A 104 -5.48 10.20 -5.03
N LEU A 105 -4.22 9.71 -5.04
CA LEU A 105 -3.24 10.00 -6.08
C LEU A 105 -3.74 9.55 -7.47
N ALA A 106 -4.16 8.29 -7.57
CA ALA A 106 -4.64 7.72 -8.81
C ALA A 106 -5.93 8.40 -9.30
N TRP A 107 -6.85 8.68 -8.39
CA TRP A 107 -8.08 9.40 -8.73
C TRP A 107 -7.80 10.81 -9.23
N ASN A 108 -6.96 11.57 -8.52
CA ASN A 108 -6.54 12.91 -8.91
C ASN A 108 -5.76 12.92 -10.24
N ARG A 109 -5.01 11.86 -10.53
CA ARG A 109 -4.20 11.75 -11.75
C ARG A 109 -5.02 11.36 -12.97
N PHE A 110 -5.93 10.39 -12.83
CA PHE A 110 -6.58 9.71 -13.96
C PHE A 110 -8.07 10.04 -14.11
N ARG A 111 -8.68 10.70 -13.13
CA ARG A 111 -10.12 11.03 -13.13
C ARG A 111 -10.39 12.51 -12.99
N VAL A 112 -10.34 13.04 -11.80
CA VAL A 112 -10.72 14.43 -11.50
C VAL A 112 -9.68 15.08 -10.62
N LYS A 113 -9.11 16.19 -11.10
CA LYS A 113 -8.19 17.02 -10.31
C LYS A 113 -8.95 17.86 -9.30
N PHE A 114 -8.50 17.85 -8.04
CA PHE A 114 -9.04 18.71 -7.00
C PHE A 114 -7.92 19.48 -6.27
N LYS A 115 -8.21 20.72 -5.85
CA LYS A 115 -7.20 21.67 -5.37
C LYS A 115 -6.41 21.19 -4.16
N SER A 116 -7.07 20.47 -3.24
CA SER A 116 -6.46 19.99 -1.99
C SER A 116 -5.84 18.60 -2.10
N ALA A 117 -5.82 17.98 -3.30
CA ALA A 117 -5.34 16.61 -3.50
C ALA A 117 -3.96 16.39 -2.90
N GLN A 118 -3.02 17.29 -3.19
CA GLN A 118 -1.64 17.15 -2.77
C GLN A 118 -1.48 17.15 -1.24
N LEU A 119 -2.26 17.95 -0.52
CA LEU A 119 -2.23 17.98 0.93
C LEU A 119 -2.70 16.64 1.52
N PHE A 120 -3.82 16.12 1.03
CA PHE A 120 -4.35 14.83 1.51
C PHE A 120 -3.43 13.66 1.14
N ILE A 121 -2.93 13.62 -0.10
CA ILE A 121 -2.02 12.58 -0.56
C ILE A 121 -0.73 12.57 0.28
N LEU A 122 -0.07 13.72 0.45
CA LEU A 122 1.15 13.80 1.22
C LEU A 122 0.92 13.53 2.71
N GLY A 123 -0.17 14.05 3.29
CA GLY A 123 -0.51 13.81 4.69
C GLY A 123 -0.73 12.34 4.99
N THR A 124 -1.56 11.65 4.20
CA THR A 124 -1.82 10.21 4.36
C THR A 124 -0.56 9.38 4.07
N TYR A 125 0.21 9.75 3.05
CA TYR A 125 1.44 9.10 2.66
C TYR A 125 2.50 9.12 3.77
N TYR A 126 2.85 10.31 4.29
CA TYR A 126 3.87 10.42 5.33
C TYR A 126 3.45 9.76 6.63
N THR A 127 2.16 9.86 6.99
CA THR A 127 1.62 9.15 8.16
C THR A 127 1.69 7.64 7.99
N ALA A 128 1.39 7.13 6.80
CA ALA A 128 1.51 5.71 6.46
C ALA A 128 2.96 5.22 6.56
N GLN A 129 3.91 5.97 5.98
CA GLN A 129 5.34 5.67 6.05
C GLN A 129 5.83 5.59 7.50
N TRP A 130 5.45 6.56 8.32
CA TRP A 130 5.83 6.61 9.73
C TRP A 130 5.26 5.42 10.51
N ALA A 131 3.99 5.08 10.31
CA ALA A 131 3.35 3.95 10.97
C ALA A 131 4.01 2.60 10.60
N LEU A 132 4.28 2.37 9.31
CA LEU A 132 4.98 1.17 8.84
C LEU A 132 6.41 1.08 9.40
N ALA A 133 7.15 2.19 9.40
CA ALA A 133 8.51 2.21 9.93
C ALA A 133 8.56 1.88 11.42
N ILE A 134 7.65 2.45 12.22
CA ILE A 134 7.55 2.13 13.66
C ILE A 134 7.22 0.65 13.88
N SER A 135 6.25 0.11 13.16
CA SER A 135 5.88 -1.30 13.30
C SER A 135 7.08 -2.23 13.06
N LEU A 136 7.88 -1.96 12.03
CA LEU A 136 9.03 -2.79 11.69
C LEU A 136 10.21 -2.59 12.64
N SER A 137 10.47 -1.36 13.11
CA SER A 137 11.57 -1.08 14.02
C SER A 137 11.38 -1.74 15.41
N GLN A 138 10.17 -1.75 15.92
CA GLN A 138 9.84 -2.40 17.19
C GLN A 138 9.92 -3.92 17.08
N SER A 139 9.48 -4.50 15.95
CA SER A 139 9.61 -5.94 15.70
C SER A 139 11.07 -6.39 15.62
N ALA A 140 11.96 -5.58 15.07
CA ALA A 140 13.39 -5.88 15.01
C ALA A 140 14.04 -5.84 16.40
N ALA A 141 13.63 -4.94 17.27
CA ALA A 141 14.16 -4.83 18.64
C ALA A 141 13.80 -6.05 19.51
N GLU A 142 12.60 -6.63 19.33
CA GLU A 142 12.17 -7.82 20.07
C GLU A 142 12.89 -9.11 19.63
N GLN A 143 13.38 -9.18 18.40
CA GLN A 143 14.13 -10.35 17.91
C GLN A 143 15.58 -10.39 18.44
N VAL A 144 16.09 -9.30 18.99
CA VAL A 144 17.47 -9.15 19.50
C VAL A 144 17.52 -9.28 21.02
N SER A 145 16.40 -9.16 21.73
CA SER A 145 16.29 -9.29 23.18
C SER A 145 16.01 -10.74 23.60
#